data_c673162c2598b4e10d96e634fb363592
#
_entry.id   c673162c2598b4e10d96e634fb363592
#
_cell.length_a   1.000
_cell.length_b   1.000
_cell.length_c   1.000
_cell.angle_alpha   90.00
_cell.angle_beta   90.00
_cell.angle_gamma   90.00
#
_symmetry.space_group_name_H-M   'P 1'
#
loop_
_entity.id
_entity.type
_entity.pdbx_description
1 polymer ?
#
loop_
_entity_poly.entity_id
_entity_poly.type
_entity_poly.pdbx_seq_one_letter_code
_entity_poly.pdbx_strand_id
1 'polypeptide(L)'
;MFEFETCASSLDMAWELMGDGEMLAGDSVLCLEQTGGRGRMRRHWSSPRGNIYAALKLPVPDSTEMNRMLSIITGYSFQRALMARGIEVFLKWPNDLVVNAGKAGGILIEEKRGSILAGIGLNLKALPDSRELRTGRVMEPVHLSNVWPGADPLSAWAELVYLGHIWYNDILCNYSLIDFVSEVKPYLWLVNHKVRVEQDNGVLEGYLKGIDESGGIILDCSGHHKHIQTGTLLS
;
A
#
# COMPACT_ATOMS: atom_id res chain seq x y z
N MET A 1 -3.89 3.35 -19.57
CA MET A 1 -2.60 3.31 -18.85
C MET A 1 -1.56 4.11 -19.62
N PHE A 2 -0.80 4.97 -18.93
CA PHE A 2 0.30 5.78 -19.46
C PHE A 2 1.62 5.20 -18.99
N GLU A 3 2.57 5.00 -19.88
CA GLU A 3 3.88 4.41 -19.56
C GLU A 3 5.00 5.41 -19.78
N PHE A 4 5.96 5.46 -18.82
CA PHE A 4 7.13 6.31 -18.87
C PHE A 4 8.39 5.51 -18.52
N GLU A 5 9.42 5.62 -19.33
CA GLU A 5 10.72 5.00 -19.08
C GLU A 5 11.34 5.51 -17.77
N THR A 6 11.33 6.82 -17.59
CA THR A 6 11.86 7.50 -16.39
C THR A 6 11.02 8.72 -16.08
N CYS A 7 10.70 8.95 -14.83
CA CYS A 7 10.01 10.15 -14.36
C CYS A 7 10.53 10.57 -12.98
N ALA A 8 10.17 11.76 -12.51
CA ALA A 8 10.45 12.15 -11.14
C ALA A 8 9.66 11.26 -10.17
N SER A 9 8.35 11.16 -10.38
CA SER A 9 7.44 10.33 -9.60
C SER A 9 6.20 10.00 -10.42
N SER A 10 5.73 8.76 -10.40
CA SER A 10 4.47 8.35 -11.05
C SER A 10 3.27 9.14 -10.55
N LEU A 11 3.26 9.51 -9.26
CA LEU A 11 2.21 10.35 -8.69
C LEU A 11 2.24 11.78 -9.26
N ASP A 12 3.42 12.37 -9.48
CA ASP A 12 3.51 13.71 -10.07
C ASP A 12 3.04 13.70 -11.50
N MET A 13 3.46 12.71 -12.31
CA MET A 13 2.98 12.53 -13.68
C MET A 13 1.46 12.34 -13.73
N ALA A 14 0.90 11.54 -12.81
CA ALA A 14 -0.54 11.34 -12.76
C ALA A 14 -1.29 12.63 -12.37
N TRP A 15 -0.76 13.44 -11.44
CA TRP A 15 -1.35 14.75 -11.12
C TRP A 15 -1.30 15.73 -12.31
N GLU A 16 -0.24 15.71 -13.11
CA GLU A 16 -0.09 16.51 -14.32
C GLU A 16 -1.15 16.11 -15.36
N LEU A 17 -1.20 14.82 -15.75
CA LEU A 17 -2.19 14.29 -16.70
C LEU A 17 -3.64 14.53 -16.25
N MET A 18 -3.90 14.50 -14.96
CA MET A 18 -5.22 14.85 -14.42
C MET A 18 -5.52 16.35 -14.56
N GLY A 19 -4.51 17.20 -14.38
CA GLY A 19 -4.64 18.65 -14.60
C GLY A 19 -5.00 19.00 -16.04
N ASP A 20 -4.49 18.23 -16.98
CA ASP A 20 -4.75 18.37 -18.42
C ASP A 20 -6.05 17.66 -18.87
N GLY A 21 -6.73 16.97 -17.96
CA GLY A 21 -7.98 16.27 -18.25
C GLY A 21 -7.82 14.94 -19.00
N GLU A 22 -6.59 14.42 -19.07
CA GLU A 22 -6.28 13.21 -19.84
C GLU A 22 -6.53 11.91 -19.06
N MET A 23 -6.69 11.98 -17.72
CA MET A 23 -6.77 10.81 -16.85
C MET A 23 -8.14 10.65 -16.20
N LEU A 24 -8.81 9.51 -16.42
CA LEU A 24 -10.10 9.14 -15.85
C LEU A 24 -9.92 8.19 -14.64
N ALA A 25 -10.99 7.99 -13.85
CA ALA A 25 -10.98 6.99 -12.78
C ALA A 25 -10.71 5.59 -13.37
N GLY A 26 -9.80 4.85 -12.74
CA GLY A 26 -9.30 3.57 -13.25
C GLY A 26 -8.07 3.68 -14.14
N ASP A 27 -7.73 4.88 -14.66
CA ASP A 27 -6.49 5.07 -15.38
C ASP A 27 -5.28 5.05 -14.45
N SER A 28 -4.15 4.60 -14.99
CA SER A 28 -2.90 4.52 -14.24
C SER A 28 -1.70 5.02 -15.05
N VAL A 29 -0.70 5.52 -14.32
CA VAL A 29 0.64 5.82 -14.79
C VAL A 29 1.58 4.74 -14.28
N LEU A 30 2.43 4.19 -15.14
CA LEU A 30 3.53 3.30 -14.77
C LEU A 30 4.85 3.96 -15.18
N CYS A 31 5.78 4.11 -14.22
CA CYS A 31 7.16 4.51 -14.48
C CYS A 31 8.09 3.31 -14.25
N LEU A 32 9.00 3.04 -15.19
CA LEU A 32 9.96 1.94 -15.06
C LEU A 32 11.11 2.30 -14.12
N GLU A 33 11.34 3.60 -13.90
CA GLU A 33 12.33 4.15 -12.96
C GLU A 33 11.86 5.50 -12.43
N GLN A 34 12.11 5.81 -11.16
CA GLN A 34 11.81 7.14 -10.59
C GLN A 34 13.07 7.78 -9.99
N THR A 35 13.28 9.05 -10.26
CA THR A 35 14.40 9.83 -9.69
C THR A 35 14.04 10.55 -8.39
N GLY A 36 12.74 10.68 -8.08
CA GLY A 36 12.20 11.35 -6.90
C GLY A 36 11.04 10.59 -6.27
N GLY A 37 11.14 9.23 -6.24
CA GLY A 37 10.12 8.39 -5.61
C GLY A 37 9.92 8.75 -4.14
N ARG A 38 8.65 8.76 -3.69
CA ARG A 38 8.30 9.13 -2.32
C ARG A 38 7.31 8.17 -1.68
N GLY A 39 7.47 8.01 -0.38
CA GLY A 39 6.53 7.33 0.50
C GLY A 39 5.88 8.30 1.49
N ARG A 40 5.20 7.75 2.50
CA ARG A 40 4.58 8.54 3.59
C ARG A 40 5.59 9.46 4.28
N MET A 41 5.10 10.61 4.76
CA MET A 41 5.91 11.63 5.43
C MET A 41 7.08 12.14 4.57
N ARG A 42 6.90 12.14 3.23
CA ARG A 42 7.90 12.54 2.24
C ARG A 42 9.22 11.73 2.32
N ARG A 43 9.19 10.54 2.87
CA ARG A 43 10.36 9.65 2.90
C ARG A 43 10.73 9.23 1.47
N HIS A 44 12.02 9.18 1.18
CA HIS A 44 12.50 8.69 -0.09
C HIS A 44 12.07 7.22 -0.31
N TRP A 45 11.59 6.92 -1.52
CA TRP A 45 11.32 5.58 -2.02
C TRP A 45 12.28 5.30 -3.16
N SER A 46 13.28 4.47 -2.91
CA SER A 46 14.25 4.06 -3.94
C SER A 46 13.54 3.31 -5.06
N SER A 47 13.82 3.71 -6.28
CA SER A 47 13.04 3.26 -7.44
C SER A 47 13.92 2.80 -8.61
N PRO A 48 14.80 1.79 -8.41
CA PRO A 48 15.64 1.23 -9.49
C PRO A 48 14.78 0.48 -10.51
N ARG A 49 15.26 0.37 -11.75
CA ARG A 49 14.59 -0.39 -12.83
C ARG A 49 14.29 -1.84 -12.43
N GLY A 50 13.21 -2.38 -12.97
CA GLY A 50 12.80 -3.77 -12.78
C GLY A 50 11.67 -3.99 -11.77
N ASN A 51 11.09 -2.92 -11.26
CA ASN A 51 10.01 -2.91 -10.28
C ASN A 51 8.77 -2.18 -10.82
N ILE A 52 7.68 -2.19 -10.06
CA ILE A 52 6.47 -1.41 -10.35
C ILE A 52 6.52 -0.11 -9.54
N TYR A 53 6.38 1.01 -10.23
CA TYR A 53 6.16 2.33 -9.65
C TYR A 53 4.99 2.97 -10.37
N ALA A 54 3.81 2.76 -9.82
CA ALA A 54 2.58 3.19 -10.49
C ALA A 54 1.79 4.20 -9.66
N ALA A 55 1.00 5.00 -10.35
CA ALA A 55 -0.06 5.83 -9.77
C ALA A 55 -1.38 5.48 -10.43
N LEU A 56 -2.37 5.11 -9.62
CA LEU A 56 -3.72 4.74 -10.06
C LEU A 56 -4.71 5.80 -9.60
N LYS A 57 -5.53 6.32 -10.53
CA LYS A 57 -6.65 7.20 -10.19
C LYS A 57 -7.80 6.37 -9.66
N LEU A 58 -8.06 6.49 -8.37
CA LEU A 58 -9.13 5.76 -7.71
C LEU A 58 -10.49 6.43 -7.93
N PRO A 59 -11.58 5.65 -8.07
CA PRO A 59 -12.92 6.14 -7.80
C PRO A 59 -13.00 6.69 -6.38
N VAL A 60 -13.68 7.81 -6.22
CA VAL A 60 -13.92 8.41 -4.89
C VAL A 60 -15.07 7.68 -4.23
N PRO A 61 -14.92 7.10 -3.02
CA PRO A 61 -16.03 6.52 -2.29
C PRO A 61 -17.10 7.56 -1.94
N ASP A 62 -18.35 7.15 -1.92
CA ASP A 62 -19.46 8.02 -1.51
C ASP A 62 -19.46 8.31 -0.01
N SER A 63 -18.78 7.46 0.78
CA SER A 63 -18.69 7.56 2.24
C SER A 63 -17.37 8.20 2.69
N THR A 64 -17.46 9.20 3.55
CA THR A 64 -16.31 9.84 4.20
C THR A 64 -15.52 8.85 5.06
N GLU A 65 -16.20 7.88 5.66
CA GLU A 65 -15.61 6.84 6.49
C GLU A 65 -14.74 5.91 5.64
N MET A 66 -15.22 5.47 4.47
CA MET A 66 -14.44 4.68 3.52
C MET A 66 -13.18 5.43 3.04
N ASN A 67 -13.26 6.75 2.87
CA ASN A 67 -12.12 7.56 2.50
C ASN A 67 -10.96 7.46 3.50
N ARG A 68 -11.25 7.34 4.79
CA ARG A 68 -10.21 7.17 5.84
C ARG A 68 -9.47 5.83 5.72
N MET A 69 -10.12 4.83 5.12
CA MET A 69 -9.58 3.48 4.98
C MET A 69 -8.90 3.23 3.62
N LEU A 70 -8.82 4.21 2.73
CA LEU A 70 -8.34 4.04 1.36
C LEU A 70 -6.98 3.36 1.24
N SER A 71 -6.05 3.65 2.15
CA SER A 71 -4.74 2.99 2.15
C SER A 71 -4.86 1.49 2.41
N ILE A 72 -5.76 1.09 3.31
CA ILE A 72 -6.00 -0.32 3.67
C ILE A 72 -6.84 -1.00 2.59
N ILE A 73 -7.89 -0.34 2.08
CA ILE A 73 -8.74 -0.85 1.00
C ILE A 73 -7.88 -1.11 -0.25
N THR A 74 -7.08 -0.13 -0.67
CA THR A 74 -6.18 -0.29 -1.80
C THR A 74 -5.15 -1.38 -1.53
N GLY A 75 -4.56 -1.41 -0.32
CA GLY A 75 -3.61 -2.46 0.09
C GLY A 75 -4.22 -3.84 0.00
N TYR A 76 -5.41 -4.02 0.52
CA TYR A 76 -6.14 -5.28 0.46
C TYR A 76 -6.47 -5.67 -0.98
N SER A 77 -6.89 -4.73 -1.82
CA SER A 77 -7.21 -5.01 -3.23
C SER A 77 -5.99 -5.54 -4.00
N PHE A 78 -4.82 -4.94 -3.81
CA PHE A 78 -3.57 -5.42 -4.42
C PHE A 78 -3.03 -6.70 -3.76
N GLN A 79 -3.24 -6.87 -2.47
CA GLN A 79 -2.97 -8.14 -1.79
C GLN A 79 -3.78 -9.28 -2.42
N ARG A 80 -5.09 -9.10 -2.62
CA ARG A 80 -5.96 -10.10 -3.26
C ARG A 80 -5.54 -10.40 -4.69
N ALA A 81 -5.12 -9.37 -5.43
CA ALA A 81 -4.57 -9.53 -6.77
C ALA A 81 -3.29 -10.40 -6.77
N LEU A 82 -2.37 -10.19 -5.84
CA LEU A 82 -1.18 -11.01 -5.68
C LEU A 82 -1.50 -12.43 -5.21
N MET A 83 -2.44 -12.58 -4.28
CA MET A 83 -2.90 -13.90 -3.80
C MET A 83 -3.57 -14.72 -4.90
N ALA A 84 -4.26 -14.10 -5.85
CA ALA A 84 -4.81 -14.79 -7.02
C ALA A 84 -3.72 -15.46 -7.89
N ARG A 85 -2.46 -15.01 -7.76
CA ARG A 85 -1.27 -15.62 -8.34
C ARG A 85 -0.58 -16.65 -7.43
N GLY A 86 -1.16 -16.98 -6.29
CA GLY A 86 -0.57 -17.89 -5.31
C GLY A 86 0.55 -17.25 -4.46
N ILE A 87 0.68 -15.93 -4.47
CA ILE A 87 1.67 -15.23 -3.66
C ILE A 87 1.04 -14.87 -2.31
N GLU A 88 1.53 -15.46 -1.23
CA GLU A 88 1.06 -15.13 0.12
C GLU A 88 1.55 -13.73 0.52
N VAL A 89 0.60 -12.83 0.78
CA VAL A 89 0.86 -11.42 1.11
C VAL A 89 0.08 -11.02 2.35
N PHE A 90 0.71 -10.29 3.24
CA PHE A 90 0.09 -9.67 4.41
C PHE A 90 0.14 -8.16 4.31
N LEU A 91 -0.82 -7.51 4.97
CA LEU A 91 -0.88 -6.06 5.10
C LEU A 91 -0.23 -5.65 6.42
N LYS A 92 0.89 -4.96 6.35
CA LYS A 92 1.43 -4.29 7.54
C LYS A 92 0.90 -2.86 7.60
N TRP A 93 0.12 -2.61 8.64
CA TRP A 93 -0.42 -1.27 8.90
C TRP A 93 0.68 -0.22 8.94
N PRO A 94 0.44 0.93 8.34
CA PRO A 94 -0.82 1.33 7.69
C PRO A 94 -0.86 1.11 6.16
N ASN A 95 0.22 0.70 5.50
CA ASN A 95 0.31 0.79 4.05
C ASN A 95 1.36 -0.11 3.38
N ASP A 96 1.95 -1.06 4.09
CA ASP A 96 3.01 -1.91 3.53
C ASP A 96 2.46 -3.29 3.12
N LEU A 97 2.96 -3.82 2.00
CA LEU A 97 2.75 -5.18 1.55
C LEU A 97 3.94 -6.04 1.99
N VAL A 98 3.65 -7.14 2.69
CA VAL A 98 4.66 -8.02 3.31
C VAL A 98 4.59 -9.39 2.67
N VAL A 99 5.73 -9.89 2.22
CA VAL A 99 5.93 -11.24 1.67
C VAL A 99 7.15 -11.84 2.35
N ASN A 100 7.07 -13.10 2.78
CA ASN A 100 8.19 -13.80 3.46
C ASN A 100 8.81 -12.96 4.59
N ALA A 101 7.99 -12.36 5.42
CA ALA A 101 8.38 -11.49 6.53
C ALA A 101 9.21 -10.24 6.14
N GLY A 102 9.25 -9.89 4.85
CA GLY A 102 9.94 -8.71 4.33
C GLY A 102 8.99 -7.75 3.62
N LYS A 103 9.39 -6.48 3.49
CA LYS A 103 8.62 -5.47 2.79
C LYS A 103 8.78 -5.62 1.28
N ALA A 104 7.73 -6.12 0.61
CA ALA A 104 7.69 -6.27 -0.85
C ALA A 104 7.15 -5.02 -1.55
N GLY A 105 6.38 -4.19 -0.85
CA GLY A 105 5.77 -3.01 -1.47
C GLY A 105 5.19 -2.03 -0.47
N GLY A 106 4.64 -0.95 -0.99
CA GLY A 106 3.95 0.07 -0.19
C GLY A 106 2.97 0.88 -1.03
N ILE A 107 1.98 1.43 -0.35
CA ILE A 107 0.91 2.22 -0.94
C ILE A 107 0.91 3.62 -0.33
N LEU A 108 0.75 4.62 -1.17
CA LEU A 108 0.65 6.02 -0.77
C LEU A 108 -0.61 6.64 -1.37
N ILE A 109 -1.55 7.01 -0.53
CA ILE A 109 -2.74 7.76 -0.97
C ILE A 109 -2.44 9.24 -0.93
N GLU A 110 -2.72 9.92 -2.04
CA GLU A 110 -2.72 11.38 -2.13
C GLU A 110 -4.10 11.86 -2.59
N GLU A 111 -4.60 12.87 -1.90
CA GLU A 111 -5.87 13.53 -2.24
C GLU A 111 -5.61 15.00 -2.55
N LYS A 112 -6.13 15.47 -3.69
CA LYS A 112 -6.12 16.89 -4.08
C LYS A 112 -7.43 17.23 -4.79
N ARG A 113 -8.10 18.30 -4.33
CA ARG A 113 -9.31 18.85 -4.96
C ARG A 113 -10.40 17.79 -5.22
N GLY A 114 -10.60 16.88 -4.27
CA GLY A 114 -11.60 15.82 -4.38
C GLY A 114 -11.25 14.68 -5.32
N SER A 115 -10.02 14.61 -5.83
CA SER A 115 -9.50 13.50 -6.61
C SER A 115 -8.48 12.72 -5.78
N ILE A 116 -8.46 11.40 -5.97
CA ILE A 116 -7.63 10.49 -5.20
C ILE A 116 -6.69 9.72 -6.13
N LEU A 117 -5.40 9.75 -5.82
CA LEU A 117 -4.39 8.91 -6.43
C LEU A 117 -3.81 7.93 -5.41
N ALA A 118 -3.68 6.67 -5.82
CA ALA A 118 -2.89 5.69 -5.10
C ALA A 118 -1.55 5.49 -5.80
N GLY A 119 -0.45 5.86 -5.14
CA GLY A 119 0.90 5.46 -5.54
C GLY A 119 1.17 4.05 -5.04
N ILE A 120 1.60 3.16 -5.93
CA ILE A 120 1.93 1.77 -5.63
C ILE A 120 3.39 1.52 -6.03
N GLY A 121 4.22 1.21 -5.02
CA GLY A 121 5.57 0.71 -5.22
C GLY A 121 5.62 -0.78 -4.88
N LEU A 122 6.10 -1.62 -5.83
CA LEU A 122 6.21 -3.04 -5.61
C LEU A 122 7.56 -3.54 -6.14
N ASN A 123 8.36 -4.15 -5.28
CA ASN A 123 9.65 -4.70 -5.63
C ASN A 123 9.47 -6.04 -6.37
N LEU A 124 9.64 -6.04 -7.69
CA LEU A 124 9.58 -7.27 -8.48
C LEU A 124 10.93 -7.97 -8.57
N LYS A 125 11.97 -7.24 -8.97
CA LYS A 125 13.30 -7.81 -9.29
C LYS A 125 14.45 -7.13 -8.55
N ALA A 126 14.33 -5.83 -8.28
CA ALA A 126 15.40 -5.04 -7.71
C ALA A 126 15.10 -4.63 -6.26
N LEU A 127 16.12 -4.54 -5.44
CA LEU A 127 16.06 -3.99 -4.09
C LEU A 127 16.75 -2.62 -4.08
N PRO A 128 16.35 -1.74 -3.15
CA PRO A 128 17.06 -0.50 -2.92
C PRO A 128 18.53 -0.76 -2.55
N ASP A 129 19.44 0.13 -2.93
CA ASP A 129 20.82 0.07 -2.45
C ASP A 129 20.84 0.13 -0.91
N SER A 130 21.68 -0.68 -0.28
CA SER A 130 21.80 -0.72 1.18
C SER A 130 22.14 0.66 1.78
N ARG A 131 22.82 1.53 1.02
CA ARG A 131 23.14 2.91 1.40
C ARG A 131 21.94 3.84 1.42
N GLU A 132 20.88 3.51 0.67
CA GLU A 132 19.62 4.25 0.63
C GLU A 132 18.64 3.79 1.71
N LEU A 133 18.93 2.65 2.33
CA LEU A 133 18.09 2.10 3.37
C LEU A 133 18.26 2.90 4.68
N ARG A 134 17.11 3.27 5.22
CA ARG A 134 17.04 3.99 6.50
C ARG A 134 17.70 3.19 7.62
N THR A 135 18.54 3.83 8.43
CA THR A 135 19.03 3.31 9.70
C THR A 135 17.84 3.08 10.64
N GLY A 136 17.79 1.92 11.29
CA GLY A 136 16.66 1.57 12.17
C GLY A 136 15.36 1.23 11.46
N ARG A 137 15.43 0.76 10.20
CA ARG A 137 14.26 0.21 9.50
C ARG A 137 13.67 -0.97 10.26
N VAL A 138 12.37 -1.05 10.23
CA VAL A 138 11.63 -2.08 10.98
C VAL A 138 11.58 -3.41 10.23
N MET A 139 11.75 -3.38 8.91
CA MET A 139 11.59 -4.55 8.05
C MET A 139 12.54 -4.47 6.86
N GLU A 140 13.16 -5.61 6.53
CA GLU A 140 14.03 -5.73 5.36
C GLU A 140 13.19 -5.65 4.08
N PRO A 141 13.69 -5.00 3.03
CA PRO A 141 13.06 -5.06 1.72
C PRO A 141 13.26 -6.44 1.11
N VAL A 142 12.22 -6.94 0.43
CA VAL A 142 12.26 -8.16 -0.38
C VAL A 142 11.69 -7.88 -1.76
N HIS A 143 12.06 -8.70 -2.74
CA HIS A 143 11.49 -8.66 -4.07
C HIS A 143 10.73 -9.95 -4.38
N LEU A 144 9.82 -9.88 -5.36
CA LEU A 144 8.92 -10.99 -5.70
C LEU A 144 9.51 -12.00 -6.69
N SER A 145 10.73 -11.81 -7.22
CA SER A 145 11.28 -12.68 -8.27
C SER A 145 11.38 -14.16 -7.87
N ASN A 146 11.48 -14.47 -6.58
CA ASN A 146 11.52 -15.84 -6.08
C ASN A 146 10.14 -16.52 -6.10
N VAL A 147 9.06 -15.75 -5.98
CA VAL A 147 7.67 -16.23 -5.94
C VAL A 147 6.90 -15.89 -7.23
N TRP A 148 7.44 -14.99 -8.02
CA TRP A 148 6.95 -14.62 -9.36
C TRP A 148 8.11 -14.51 -10.35
N PRO A 149 8.73 -15.65 -10.72
CA PRO A 149 9.86 -15.66 -11.63
C PRO A 149 9.44 -15.16 -13.02
N GLY A 150 10.30 -14.35 -13.64
CA GLY A 150 10.05 -13.81 -14.99
C GLY A 150 9.03 -12.66 -15.05
N ALA A 151 8.51 -12.18 -13.91
CA ALA A 151 7.61 -11.03 -13.91
C ALA A 151 8.26 -9.82 -14.61
N ASP A 152 7.56 -9.27 -15.58
CA ASP A 152 7.91 -8.02 -16.25
C ASP A 152 7.03 -6.88 -15.69
N PRO A 153 7.58 -5.70 -15.39
CA PRO A 153 6.82 -4.63 -14.74
C PRO A 153 5.55 -4.23 -15.48
N LEU A 154 5.58 -4.16 -16.82
CA LEU A 154 4.43 -3.74 -17.62
C LEU A 154 3.30 -4.76 -17.57
N SER A 155 3.60 -6.03 -17.89
CA SER A 155 2.60 -7.10 -17.87
C SER A 155 2.11 -7.40 -16.46
N ALA A 156 3.00 -7.37 -15.47
CA ALA A 156 2.64 -7.55 -14.06
C ALA A 156 1.72 -6.42 -13.57
N TRP A 157 2.01 -5.17 -13.92
CA TRP A 157 1.14 -4.05 -13.56
C TRP A 157 -0.22 -4.14 -14.24
N ALA A 158 -0.27 -4.45 -15.53
CA ALA A 158 -1.55 -4.59 -16.26
C ALA A 158 -2.47 -5.63 -15.60
N GLU A 159 -1.93 -6.75 -15.16
CA GLU A 159 -2.68 -7.78 -14.45
C GLU A 159 -3.09 -7.32 -13.04
N LEU A 160 -2.15 -6.77 -12.26
CA LEU A 160 -2.42 -6.35 -10.89
C LEU A 160 -3.41 -5.20 -10.82
N VAL A 161 -3.34 -4.22 -11.74
CA VAL A 161 -4.28 -3.11 -11.75
C VAL A 161 -5.68 -3.57 -12.13
N TYR A 162 -5.81 -4.51 -13.07
CA TYR A 162 -7.10 -5.08 -13.45
C TYR A 162 -7.75 -5.83 -12.27
N LEU A 163 -7.04 -6.76 -11.64
CA LEU A 163 -7.55 -7.50 -10.49
C LEU A 163 -7.75 -6.60 -9.27
N GLY A 164 -6.82 -5.70 -9.01
CA GLY A 164 -6.92 -4.74 -7.91
C GLY A 164 -8.15 -3.84 -8.04
N HIS A 165 -8.47 -3.41 -9.26
CA HIS A 165 -9.66 -2.60 -9.53
C HIS A 165 -10.96 -3.38 -9.28
N ILE A 166 -11.01 -4.67 -9.67
CA ILE A 166 -12.16 -5.53 -9.37
C ILE A 166 -12.38 -5.61 -7.86
N TRP A 167 -11.35 -5.92 -7.08
CA TRP A 167 -11.45 -6.01 -5.62
C TRP A 167 -11.78 -4.67 -4.97
N TYR A 168 -11.20 -3.58 -5.44
CA TYR A 168 -11.49 -2.24 -4.93
C TYR A 168 -12.97 -1.88 -5.11
N ASN A 169 -13.52 -2.08 -6.31
CA ASN A 169 -14.92 -1.80 -6.59
C ASN A 169 -15.85 -2.75 -5.81
N ASP A 170 -15.51 -4.02 -5.69
CA ASP A 170 -16.30 -4.98 -4.91
C ASP A 170 -16.42 -4.52 -3.45
N ILE A 171 -15.32 -4.07 -2.85
CA ILE A 171 -15.34 -3.55 -1.48
C ILE A 171 -16.24 -2.32 -1.37
N LEU A 172 -16.10 -1.36 -2.28
CA LEU A 172 -16.91 -0.13 -2.23
C LEU A 172 -18.41 -0.37 -2.43
N CYS A 173 -18.77 -1.36 -3.26
CA CYS A 173 -20.15 -1.62 -3.62
C CYS A 173 -20.86 -2.59 -2.65
N ASN A 174 -20.14 -3.55 -2.08
CA ASN A 174 -20.74 -4.71 -1.43
C ASN A 174 -20.40 -4.87 0.05
N TYR A 175 -19.46 -4.09 0.60
CA TYR A 175 -19.05 -4.20 2.00
C TYR A 175 -19.49 -2.99 2.81
N SER A 176 -20.06 -3.25 3.98
CA SER A 176 -20.06 -2.25 5.06
C SER A 176 -18.65 -2.12 5.66
N LEU A 177 -18.39 -1.05 6.42
CA LEU A 177 -17.11 -0.89 7.12
C LEU A 177 -16.83 -2.06 8.08
N ILE A 178 -17.84 -2.51 8.79
CA ILE A 178 -17.77 -3.63 9.75
C ILE A 178 -17.40 -4.92 9.01
N ASP A 179 -18.04 -5.19 7.87
CA ASP A 179 -17.74 -6.37 7.05
C ASP A 179 -16.32 -6.30 6.52
N PHE A 180 -15.89 -5.15 6.01
CA PHE A 180 -14.54 -4.97 5.50
C PHE A 180 -13.47 -5.12 6.59
N VAL A 181 -13.67 -4.54 7.76
CA VAL A 181 -12.76 -4.70 8.92
C VAL A 181 -12.62 -6.17 9.32
N SER A 182 -13.73 -6.91 9.30
CA SER A 182 -13.74 -8.35 9.59
C SER A 182 -13.02 -9.16 8.52
N GLU A 183 -13.24 -8.82 7.24
CA GLU A 183 -12.64 -9.48 6.08
C GLU A 183 -11.13 -9.26 6.01
N VAL A 184 -10.62 -8.05 6.25
CA VAL A 184 -9.19 -7.74 6.15
C VAL A 184 -8.38 -8.27 7.33
N LYS A 185 -9.01 -8.50 8.49
CA LYS A 185 -8.33 -8.86 9.73
C LYS A 185 -7.39 -10.07 9.63
N PRO A 186 -7.76 -11.21 9.01
CA PRO A 186 -6.87 -12.38 8.88
C PRO A 186 -5.59 -12.08 8.09
N TYR A 187 -5.60 -11.05 7.27
CA TYR A 187 -4.51 -10.68 6.37
C TYR A 187 -3.60 -9.58 6.92
N LEU A 188 -3.90 -9.10 8.13
CA LEU A 188 -3.04 -8.12 8.79
C LEU A 188 -1.77 -8.80 9.32
N TRP A 189 -0.61 -8.22 8.98
CA TRP A 189 0.67 -8.66 9.51
C TRP A 189 0.72 -8.52 11.02
N LEU A 190 1.09 -9.60 11.70
CA LEU A 190 1.18 -9.71 13.18
C LEU A 190 -0.16 -9.58 13.93
N VAL A 191 -1.29 -9.79 13.28
CA VAL A 191 -2.56 -9.89 14.02
C VAL A 191 -2.47 -10.99 15.09
N ASN A 192 -2.97 -10.71 16.28
CA ASN A 192 -2.88 -11.54 17.49
C ASN A 192 -1.46 -11.75 18.06
N HIS A 193 -0.45 -11.04 17.55
CA HIS A 193 0.90 -11.05 18.13
C HIS A 193 1.13 -9.79 18.98
N LYS A 194 2.07 -9.89 19.92
CA LYS A 194 2.55 -8.75 20.67
C LYS A 194 3.39 -7.87 19.75
N VAL A 195 3.05 -6.60 19.69
CA VAL A 195 3.71 -5.61 18.83
C VAL A 195 4.03 -4.34 19.60
N ARG A 196 4.89 -3.52 19.03
CA ARG A 196 5.20 -2.18 19.49
C ARG A 196 4.76 -1.18 18.44
N VAL A 197 4.21 -0.05 18.85
CA VAL A 197 3.84 1.04 17.95
C VAL A 197 4.55 2.30 18.41
N GLU A 198 5.41 2.81 17.55
CA GLU A 198 6.09 4.08 17.76
C GLU A 198 5.18 5.22 17.31
N GLN A 199 4.97 6.18 18.20
CA GLN A 199 4.21 7.42 18.00
C GLN A 199 5.07 8.61 18.45
N ASP A 200 4.65 9.83 18.13
CA ASP A 200 5.39 11.05 18.49
C ASP A 200 5.60 11.20 20.00
N ASN A 201 4.69 10.65 20.81
CA ASN A 201 4.69 10.72 22.28
C ASN A 201 5.26 9.48 22.96
N GLY A 202 5.88 8.57 22.21
CA GLY A 202 6.53 7.36 22.75
C GLY A 202 6.14 6.06 22.07
N VAL A 203 6.50 4.96 22.70
CA VAL A 203 6.22 3.59 22.22
C VAL A 203 5.14 2.95 23.04
N LEU A 204 4.14 2.40 22.39
CA LEU A 204 3.06 1.63 23.02
C LEU A 204 3.23 0.13 22.69
N GLU A 205 3.09 -0.74 23.68
CA GLU A 205 3.12 -2.19 23.50
C GLU A 205 1.75 -2.81 23.77
N GLY A 206 1.38 -3.81 22.98
CA GLY A 206 0.14 -4.55 23.14
C GLY A 206 -0.02 -5.66 22.11
N TYR A 207 -1.10 -6.42 22.20
CA TYR A 207 -1.46 -7.41 21.19
C TYR A 207 -2.29 -6.76 20.10
N LEU A 208 -1.88 -6.89 18.84
CA LEU A 208 -2.64 -6.36 17.70
C LEU A 208 -3.93 -7.17 17.51
N LYS A 209 -5.08 -6.53 17.69
CA LYS A 209 -6.40 -7.19 17.58
C LYS A 209 -7.05 -7.01 16.22
N GLY A 210 -6.62 -6.03 15.45
CA GLY A 210 -7.17 -5.70 14.14
C GLY A 210 -7.08 -4.21 13.87
N ILE A 211 -7.97 -3.75 13.00
CA ILE A 211 -8.18 -2.33 12.71
C ILE A 211 -9.60 -1.93 13.13
N ASP A 212 -9.82 -0.64 13.35
CA ASP A 212 -11.16 -0.07 13.55
C ASP A 212 -11.72 0.52 12.24
N GLU A 213 -12.98 0.96 12.28
CA GLU A 213 -13.70 1.51 11.13
C GLU A 213 -13.14 2.87 10.64
N SER A 214 -12.20 3.47 11.36
CA SER A 214 -11.46 4.66 10.93
C SER A 214 -10.08 4.34 10.35
N GLY A 215 -9.73 3.04 10.22
CA GLY A 215 -8.46 2.59 9.68
C GLY A 215 -7.30 2.61 10.68
N GLY A 216 -7.57 2.92 11.95
CA GLY A 216 -6.61 2.80 13.05
C GLY A 216 -6.44 1.36 13.49
N ILE A 217 -5.29 1.02 14.10
CA ILE A 217 -5.11 -0.29 14.73
C ILE A 217 -5.67 -0.33 16.15
N ILE A 218 -6.13 -1.51 16.54
CA ILE A 218 -6.60 -1.80 17.89
C ILE A 218 -5.53 -2.63 18.61
N LEU A 219 -4.99 -2.10 19.69
CA LEU A 219 -4.07 -2.83 20.58
C LEU A 219 -4.77 -3.19 21.88
N ASP A 220 -4.65 -4.44 22.28
CA ASP A 220 -4.97 -4.88 23.66
C ASP A 220 -3.74 -4.69 24.54
N CYS A 221 -3.82 -3.74 25.44
CA CYS A 221 -2.80 -3.40 26.43
C CYS A 221 -3.28 -3.84 27.81
N SER A 222 -3.01 -5.10 28.18
CA SER A 222 -3.39 -5.68 29.48
C SER A 222 -4.91 -5.64 29.75
N GLY A 223 -5.72 -6.03 28.76
CA GLY A 223 -7.19 -6.08 28.85
C GLY A 223 -7.87 -4.75 28.51
N HIS A 224 -7.12 -3.71 28.15
CA HIS A 224 -7.66 -2.43 27.69
C HIS A 224 -7.37 -2.22 26.21
N HIS A 225 -8.40 -1.99 25.41
CA HIS A 225 -8.25 -1.70 24.00
C HIS A 225 -7.86 -0.23 23.79
N LYS A 226 -6.80 0.00 23.02
CA LYS A 226 -6.36 1.32 22.56
C LYS A 226 -6.46 1.40 21.04
N HIS A 227 -7.06 2.49 20.55
CA HIS A 227 -7.18 2.79 19.13
C HIS A 227 -6.09 3.77 18.71
N ILE A 228 -5.31 3.40 17.70
CA ILE A 228 -4.13 4.16 17.26
C ILE A 228 -4.29 4.51 15.79
N GLN A 229 -4.40 5.80 15.49
CA GLN A 229 -4.64 6.31 14.14
C GLN A 229 -3.34 6.59 13.37
N THR A 230 -2.24 6.87 14.07
CA THR A 230 -0.96 7.21 13.47
C THR A 230 0.20 6.56 14.22
N GLY A 231 1.23 6.18 13.48
CA GLY A 231 2.43 5.58 14.06
C GLY A 231 3.16 4.65 13.10
N THR A 232 4.18 4.00 13.62
CA THR A 232 4.94 2.96 12.92
C THR A 232 4.83 1.65 13.70
N LEU A 233 4.28 0.63 13.07
CA LEU A 233 4.19 -0.71 13.65
C LEU A 233 5.58 -1.35 13.62
N LEU A 234 6.09 -1.67 14.81
CA LEU A 234 7.34 -2.39 15.03
C LEU A 234 7.02 -3.84 15.38
N SER A 235 7.82 -4.77 14.91
CA SER A 235 7.73 -6.19 15.25
C SER A 235 8.59 -6.51 16.46
#